data_a53b530fb80370e4e36128a21dd709e9
#
_entry.id   a53b530fb80370e4e36128a21dd709e9
#
_cell.length_a   1.000
_cell.length_b   1.000
_cell.length_c   1.000
_cell.angle_alpha   90.00
_cell.angle_beta   90.00
_cell.angle_gamma   90.00
#
_symmetry.space_group_name_H-M   'P 1'
#
loop_
_entity.id
_entity.type
_entity.pdbx_description
1 polymer ?
#
loop_
_entity_poly.entity_id
_entity_poly.type
_entity_poly.pdbx_seq_one_letter_code
_entity_poly.pdbx_strand_id
1 'polypeptide(L)'
;MKAWILEKQSNIDEKPLKLTDVPLPVPDKQEVRIKVLACGICRTDIHIAEGDLPLKKSPLILGHEIVGVVEKIGEGVKNLRIGDPVGISWLYSTCGRCEYCLKGKDNYCPDFKCTGWDVDGGFAEYITIKEDFALSLQGINMEPEDMAPLMCPGIAGYCALKLTGAVPGDKVGLFGFGPTAYYVLKAANYLGIKIYVSTRSSINKEEARKNGAAWVGNVKEEKLPTRLDSAILFPPAGALVEPVLDRVKIGGTLVLAPVSMSLIEIKNYSDNFWGRDIKTLYNINKAEAEEFLKIAGETDMSMARRIFPFKDLQEAMIQLKKGKIKEPNAVIRI
;
A
#
# COMPACT_ATOMS: atom_id res chain seq x y z
N MET A 1 -11.89 -10.92 22.62
CA MET A 1 -11.49 -9.65 22.04
C MET A 1 -12.59 -9.11 21.15
N LYS A 2 -12.66 -7.79 20.96
CA LYS A 2 -13.56 -7.17 19.97
C LYS A 2 -12.96 -7.26 18.58
N ALA A 3 -13.79 -7.59 17.58
CA ALA A 3 -13.42 -7.58 16.16
C ALA A 3 -14.62 -7.24 15.27
N TRP A 4 -14.33 -6.61 14.14
CA TRP A 4 -15.29 -6.40 13.07
C TRP A 4 -15.23 -7.58 12.10
N ILE A 5 -16.30 -8.34 11.99
CA ILE A 5 -16.36 -9.54 11.13
C ILE A 5 -17.28 -9.33 9.94
N LEU A 6 -16.84 -9.86 8.81
CA LEU A 6 -17.60 -10.01 7.58
C LEU A 6 -18.01 -11.48 7.41
N GLU A 7 -19.32 -11.77 7.51
CA GLU A 7 -19.85 -13.11 7.29
C GLU A 7 -20.27 -13.34 5.84
N LYS A 8 -20.83 -12.29 5.22
CA LYS A 8 -21.33 -12.31 3.85
C LYS A 8 -21.07 -10.96 3.19
N GLN A 9 -20.64 -11.01 1.94
CA GLN A 9 -20.43 -9.84 1.09
C GLN A 9 -21.77 -9.19 0.71
N SER A 10 -21.84 -7.87 0.84
CA SER A 10 -22.93 -7.06 0.33
C SER A 10 -22.49 -5.60 0.20
N ASN A 11 -23.36 -4.77 -0.40
CA ASN A 11 -23.06 -3.34 -0.51
C ASN A 11 -22.71 -2.75 0.86
N ILE A 12 -21.65 -1.94 0.93
CA ILE A 12 -21.16 -1.37 2.19
C ILE A 12 -22.22 -0.52 2.91
N ASP A 13 -23.18 0.07 2.16
CA ASP A 13 -24.30 0.83 2.71
C ASP A 13 -25.28 -0.06 3.50
N GLU A 14 -25.29 -1.36 3.25
CA GLU A 14 -26.08 -2.36 3.99
C GLU A 14 -25.42 -2.79 5.29
N LYS A 15 -24.23 -2.21 5.60
CA LYS A 15 -23.49 -2.46 6.82
C LYS A 15 -23.13 -3.93 7.05
N PRO A 16 -22.40 -4.58 6.12
CA PRO A 16 -22.09 -6.00 6.18
C PRO A 16 -21.18 -6.40 7.34
N LEU A 17 -20.41 -5.48 7.91
CA LEU A 17 -19.52 -5.78 9.01
C LEU A 17 -20.26 -5.67 10.36
N LYS A 18 -19.95 -6.58 11.29
CA LYS A 18 -20.53 -6.62 12.63
C LYS A 18 -19.43 -6.60 13.68
N LEU A 19 -19.51 -5.63 14.59
CA LEU A 19 -18.62 -5.62 15.77
C LEU A 19 -19.12 -6.67 16.77
N THR A 20 -18.25 -7.64 17.09
CA THR A 20 -18.61 -8.77 17.95
C THR A 20 -17.43 -9.20 18.83
N ASP A 21 -17.73 -10.00 19.83
CA ASP A 21 -16.73 -10.66 20.66
C ASP A 21 -16.30 -11.98 20.02
N VAL A 22 -15.00 -12.14 19.82
CA VAL A 22 -14.39 -13.36 19.29
C VAL A 22 -13.31 -13.88 20.25
N PRO A 23 -12.96 -15.16 20.20
CA PRO A 23 -11.84 -15.68 20.99
C PRO A 23 -10.55 -14.90 20.76
N LEU A 24 -9.77 -14.73 21.82
CA LEU A 24 -8.44 -14.14 21.70
C LEU A 24 -7.52 -15.11 20.94
N PRO A 25 -6.86 -14.70 19.84
CA PRO A 25 -6.00 -15.59 19.08
C PRO A 25 -4.77 -16.00 19.89
N VAL A 26 -4.39 -17.27 19.78
CA VAL A 26 -3.21 -17.81 20.45
C VAL A 26 -2.11 -17.96 19.40
N PRO A 27 -0.92 -17.37 19.61
CA PRO A 27 0.17 -17.52 18.65
C PRO A 27 0.68 -18.95 18.61
N ASP A 28 0.82 -19.50 17.41
CA ASP A 28 1.42 -20.78 17.13
C ASP A 28 2.97 -20.70 17.17
N LYS A 29 3.67 -21.79 16.78
CA LYS A 29 5.12 -21.79 16.67
C LYS A 29 5.58 -20.72 15.69
N GLN A 30 6.62 -19.98 16.10
CA GLN A 30 7.18 -18.85 15.35
C GLN A 30 6.19 -17.72 15.06
N GLU A 31 5.07 -17.66 15.78
CA GLU A 31 4.11 -16.56 15.69
C GLU A 31 4.20 -15.64 16.90
N VAL A 32 3.80 -14.42 16.69
CA VAL A 32 3.59 -13.42 17.74
C VAL A 32 2.15 -12.96 17.70
N ARG A 33 1.59 -12.64 18.87
CA ARG A 33 0.33 -11.93 18.99
C ARG A 33 0.62 -10.45 19.14
N ILE A 34 -0.03 -9.66 18.31
CA ILE A 34 0.11 -8.21 18.26
C ILE A 34 -1.15 -7.60 18.85
N LYS A 35 -0.98 -6.71 19.82
CA LYS A 35 -2.03 -5.77 20.23
C LYS A 35 -2.07 -4.66 19.19
N VAL A 36 -3.17 -4.55 18.47
CA VAL A 36 -3.36 -3.53 17.44
C VAL A 36 -3.60 -2.18 18.09
N LEU A 37 -2.92 -1.16 17.62
CA LEU A 37 -3.08 0.24 18.05
C LEU A 37 -3.81 1.07 17.01
N ALA A 38 -3.51 0.83 15.73
CA ALA A 38 -4.14 1.49 14.61
C ALA A 38 -4.20 0.57 13.39
N CYS A 39 -5.22 0.75 12.57
CA CYS A 39 -5.34 0.09 11.27
C CYS A 39 -5.88 1.08 10.24
N GLY A 40 -5.18 1.23 9.11
CA GLY A 40 -5.66 2.02 7.98
C GLY A 40 -6.85 1.35 7.29
N ILE A 41 -7.65 2.16 6.62
CA ILE A 41 -8.80 1.71 5.81
C ILE A 41 -8.46 1.90 4.35
N CYS A 42 -8.31 0.80 3.62
CA CYS A 42 -8.02 0.78 2.19
C CYS A 42 -9.29 0.59 1.35
N ARG A 43 -9.26 1.03 0.09
CA ARG A 43 -10.32 0.67 -0.87
C ARG A 43 -10.41 -0.83 -1.10
N THR A 44 -9.31 -1.56 -0.96
CA THR A 44 -9.30 -3.03 -1.04
C THR A 44 -10.22 -3.67 0.00
N ASP A 45 -10.30 -3.12 1.22
CA ASP A 45 -11.23 -3.63 2.24
C ASP A 45 -12.69 -3.48 1.80
N ILE A 46 -13.01 -2.39 1.09
CA ILE A 46 -14.35 -2.17 0.52
C ILE A 46 -14.60 -3.15 -0.63
N HIS A 47 -13.64 -3.36 -1.53
CA HIS A 47 -13.76 -4.32 -2.63
C HIS A 47 -13.99 -5.75 -2.13
N ILE A 48 -13.34 -6.14 -1.01
CA ILE A 48 -13.60 -7.44 -0.38
C ILE A 48 -14.99 -7.46 0.25
N ALA A 49 -15.39 -6.40 0.98
CA ALA A 49 -16.70 -6.35 1.62
C ALA A 49 -17.87 -6.42 0.62
N GLU A 50 -17.70 -5.84 -0.57
CA GLU A 50 -18.76 -5.75 -1.61
C GLU A 50 -18.75 -6.89 -2.62
N GLY A 51 -17.69 -7.72 -2.65
CA GLY A 51 -17.62 -8.89 -3.52
C GLY A 51 -16.90 -8.67 -4.85
N ASP A 52 -16.28 -7.51 -5.09
CA ASP A 52 -15.39 -7.30 -6.23
C ASP A 52 -14.18 -8.25 -6.16
N LEU A 53 -13.75 -8.59 -4.94
CA LEU A 53 -12.84 -9.68 -4.64
C LEU A 53 -13.60 -10.77 -3.89
N PRO A 54 -13.63 -12.02 -4.41
CA PRO A 54 -14.40 -13.10 -3.79
C PRO A 54 -13.89 -13.44 -2.39
N LEU A 55 -14.81 -13.70 -1.47
CA LEU A 55 -14.49 -14.07 -0.10
C LEU A 55 -13.77 -15.42 -0.08
N LYS A 56 -12.57 -15.47 0.48
CA LYS A 56 -11.76 -16.71 0.59
C LYS A 56 -11.98 -17.45 1.89
N LYS A 57 -12.49 -16.75 2.92
CA LYS A 57 -12.77 -17.26 4.26
C LYS A 57 -14.03 -16.57 4.80
N SER A 58 -14.87 -17.30 5.53
CA SER A 58 -16.01 -16.74 6.27
C SER A 58 -16.16 -17.47 7.61
N PRO A 59 -16.33 -16.76 8.74
CA PRO A 59 -16.21 -15.29 8.88
C PRO A 59 -14.79 -14.79 8.65
N LEU A 60 -14.64 -13.50 8.26
CA LEU A 60 -13.36 -12.86 7.98
C LEU A 60 -13.28 -11.51 8.71
N ILE A 61 -12.13 -11.23 9.30
CA ILE A 61 -11.76 -9.89 9.79
C ILE A 61 -10.93 -9.20 8.69
N LEU A 62 -11.38 -8.03 8.23
CA LEU A 62 -10.67 -7.23 7.22
C LEU A 62 -9.56 -6.38 7.86
N GLY A 63 -8.89 -5.56 7.03
CA GLY A 63 -7.84 -4.63 7.47
C GLY A 63 -6.43 -5.19 7.30
N HIS A 64 -5.58 -4.46 6.58
CA HIS A 64 -4.20 -4.90 6.25
C HIS A 64 -3.15 -3.79 6.37
N GLU A 65 -3.51 -2.66 6.97
CA GLU A 65 -2.60 -1.55 7.26
C GLU A 65 -2.42 -1.44 8.77
N ILE A 66 -1.77 -2.43 9.39
CA ILE A 66 -1.80 -2.63 10.84
C ILE A 66 -0.53 -2.11 11.49
N VAL A 67 -0.70 -1.39 12.58
CA VAL A 67 0.38 -1.01 13.50
C VAL A 67 0.00 -1.45 14.90
N GLY A 68 0.94 -2.05 15.60
CA GLY A 68 0.72 -2.52 16.96
C GLY A 68 2.01 -2.84 17.69
N VAL A 69 1.86 -3.47 18.83
CA VAL A 69 2.98 -3.91 19.67
C VAL A 69 2.88 -5.40 19.96
N VAL A 70 4.02 -6.07 20.00
CA VAL A 70 4.09 -7.48 20.37
C VAL A 70 3.59 -7.63 21.83
N GLU A 71 2.50 -8.37 22.02
CA GLU A 71 1.91 -8.58 23.36
C GLU A 71 2.23 -10.00 23.88
N LYS A 72 2.31 -10.99 22.98
CA LYS A 72 2.67 -12.37 23.33
C LYS A 72 3.52 -13.00 22.24
N ILE A 73 4.47 -13.83 22.64
CA ILE A 73 5.33 -14.58 21.73
C ILE A 73 5.03 -16.08 21.84
N GLY A 74 4.99 -16.76 20.70
CA GLY A 74 4.89 -18.22 20.59
C GLY A 74 6.25 -18.90 20.74
N GLU A 75 6.24 -20.24 20.78
CA GLU A 75 7.47 -21.04 20.83
C GLU A 75 8.30 -20.82 19.55
N GLY A 76 9.64 -20.64 19.71
CA GLY A 76 10.57 -20.55 18.60
C GLY A 76 10.72 -19.16 17.97
N VAL A 77 10.04 -18.15 18.47
CA VAL A 77 10.29 -16.73 18.13
C VAL A 77 11.67 -16.33 18.65
N LYS A 78 12.48 -15.65 17.82
CA LYS A 78 13.89 -15.34 18.11
C LYS A 78 14.22 -13.86 18.07
N ASN A 79 13.60 -13.11 17.19
CA ASN A 79 13.99 -11.74 16.82
C ASN A 79 13.09 -10.66 17.43
N LEU A 80 11.88 -11.03 17.87
CA LEU A 80 10.91 -10.12 18.45
C LEU A 80 10.76 -10.31 19.95
N ARG A 81 10.52 -9.23 20.68
CA ARG A 81 10.29 -9.18 22.12
C ARG A 81 8.94 -8.54 22.44
N ILE A 82 8.37 -8.86 23.59
CA ILE A 82 7.16 -8.20 24.09
C ILE A 82 7.45 -6.69 24.21
N GLY A 83 6.55 -5.88 23.67
CA GLY A 83 6.66 -4.42 23.61
C GLY A 83 7.26 -3.88 22.32
N ASP A 84 7.85 -4.72 21.44
CA ASP A 84 8.38 -4.25 20.17
C ASP A 84 7.28 -3.69 19.28
N PRO A 85 7.45 -2.48 18.71
CA PRO A 85 6.53 -1.91 17.75
C PRO A 85 6.69 -2.61 16.39
N VAL A 86 5.58 -3.04 15.82
CA VAL A 86 5.55 -3.77 14.54
C VAL A 86 4.42 -3.31 13.64
N GLY A 87 4.64 -3.41 12.34
CA GLY A 87 3.64 -3.25 11.30
C GLY A 87 3.31 -4.58 10.62
N ILE A 88 2.06 -4.73 10.18
CA ILE A 88 1.62 -5.86 9.36
C ILE A 88 1.00 -5.29 8.09
N SER A 89 1.51 -5.72 6.95
CA SER A 89 1.08 -5.26 5.64
C SER A 89 0.15 -6.26 4.96
N TRP A 90 -0.15 -6.02 3.68
CA TRP A 90 -0.90 -6.96 2.84
C TRP A 90 -0.30 -8.36 2.81
N LEU A 91 1.03 -8.47 2.83
CA LEU A 91 1.74 -9.75 2.86
C LEU A 91 1.67 -10.39 4.25
N TYR A 92 0.83 -11.42 4.40
CA TYR A 92 0.75 -12.21 5.63
C TYR A 92 1.80 -13.33 5.68
N SER A 93 1.97 -14.08 4.61
CA SER A 93 2.95 -15.17 4.55
C SER A 93 3.24 -15.62 3.12
N THR A 94 4.41 -16.26 2.95
CA THR A 94 4.80 -17.00 1.76
C THR A 94 5.37 -18.36 2.15
N CYS A 95 5.59 -19.27 1.18
CA CYS A 95 6.08 -20.62 1.50
C CYS A 95 7.57 -20.68 1.89
N GLY A 96 8.37 -19.66 1.59
CA GLY A 96 9.80 -19.56 1.88
C GLY A 96 10.72 -20.54 1.09
N ARG A 97 10.17 -21.43 0.26
CA ARG A 97 10.92 -22.54 -0.39
C ARG A 97 10.77 -22.64 -1.91
N CYS A 98 9.81 -21.98 -2.51
CA CYS A 98 9.65 -21.96 -3.97
C CYS A 98 10.75 -21.13 -4.64
N GLU A 99 10.91 -21.28 -5.94
CA GLU A 99 11.93 -20.57 -6.71
C GLU A 99 11.85 -19.04 -6.54
N TYR A 100 10.65 -18.48 -6.38
CA TYR A 100 10.44 -17.04 -6.16
C TYR A 100 10.93 -16.62 -4.78
N CYS A 101 10.54 -17.33 -3.72
CA CYS A 101 10.99 -17.02 -2.37
C CYS A 101 12.52 -17.12 -2.24
N LEU A 102 13.13 -18.18 -2.81
CA LEU A 102 14.58 -18.37 -2.79
C LEU A 102 15.36 -17.29 -3.56
N LYS A 103 14.71 -16.63 -4.53
CA LYS A 103 15.26 -15.49 -5.30
C LYS A 103 14.91 -14.12 -4.72
N GLY A 104 14.28 -14.06 -3.52
CA GLY A 104 13.81 -12.80 -2.93
C GLY A 104 12.67 -12.12 -3.69
N LYS A 105 11.93 -12.89 -4.50
CA LYS A 105 10.74 -12.44 -5.26
C LYS A 105 9.47 -13.04 -4.66
N ASP A 106 9.35 -12.96 -3.38
CA ASP A 106 8.30 -13.58 -2.56
C ASP A 106 6.89 -13.06 -2.91
N ASN A 107 6.77 -11.87 -3.47
CA ASN A 107 5.52 -11.33 -4.03
C ASN A 107 4.92 -12.20 -5.17
N TYR A 108 5.72 -13.06 -5.82
CA TYR A 108 5.27 -14.00 -6.85
C TYR A 108 5.08 -15.43 -6.31
N CYS A 109 5.18 -15.62 -5.00
CA CYS A 109 4.98 -16.94 -4.38
C CYS A 109 3.56 -17.46 -4.67
N PRO A 110 3.39 -18.70 -5.20
CA PRO A 110 2.05 -19.26 -5.44
C PRO A 110 1.25 -19.48 -4.14
N ASP A 111 1.94 -19.65 -3.00
CA ASP A 111 1.33 -19.78 -1.67
C ASP A 111 1.29 -18.42 -0.91
N PHE A 112 1.35 -17.29 -1.63
CA PHE A 112 1.20 -15.97 -1.04
C PHE A 112 -0.17 -15.83 -0.36
N LYS A 113 -0.17 -15.42 0.91
CA LYS A 113 -1.41 -15.15 1.66
C LYS A 113 -1.50 -13.68 2.02
N CYS A 114 -2.71 -13.15 1.89
CA CYS A 114 -3.04 -11.75 2.12
C CYS A 114 -3.70 -11.56 3.48
N THR A 115 -3.20 -10.60 4.26
CA THR A 115 -3.81 -10.13 5.50
C THR A 115 -5.18 -9.51 5.21
N GLY A 116 -6.20 -9.88 5.96
CA GLY A 116 -7.55 -9.34 5.80
C GLY A 116 -8.29 -9.87 4.57
N TRP A 117 -7.78 -10.92 3.91
CA TRP A 117 -8.44 -11.57 2.77
C TRP A 117 -8.32 -13.10 2.80
N ASP A 118 -7.09 -13.66 2.79
CA ASP A 118 -6.85 -15.10 2.97
C ASP A 118 -6.94 -15.51 4.44
N VAL A 119 -6.57 -14.58 5.32
CA VAL A 119 -6.55 -14.74 6.78
C VAL A 119 -7.13 -13.49 7.44
N ASP A 120 -7.43 -13.58 8.74
CA ASP A 120 -7.93 -12.45 9.50
C ASP A 120 -6.95 -11.29 9.51
N GLY A 121 -7.49 -10.08 9.50
CA GLY A 121 -6.78 -8.82 9.46
C GLY A 121 -6.89 -8.00 10.75
N GLY A 122 -6.62 -6.70 10.63
CA GLY A 122 -6.39 -5.78 11.74
C GLY A 122 -7.60 -4.99 12.23
N PHE A 123 -8.80 -5.20 11.70
CA PHE A 123 -9.99 -4.58 12.30
C PHE A 123 -10.45 -5.36 13.54
N ALA A 124 -9.49 -5.60 14.45
CA ALA A 124 -9.62 -6.32 15.71
C ALA A 124 -8.61 -5.80 16.74
N GLU A 125 -8.87 -6.04 18.02
CA GLU A 125 -7.94 -5.64 19.09
C GLU A 125 -6.62 -6.42 19.06
N TYR A 126 -6.60 -7.64 18.50
CA TYR A 126 -5.40 -8.48 18.41
C TYR A 126 -5.38 -9.28 17.10
N ILE A 127 -4.18 -9.56 16.63
CA ILE A 127 -3.89 -10.44 15.48
C ILE A 127 -2.67 -11.30 15.78
N THR A 128 -2.58 -12.50 15.20
CA THR A 128 -1.34 -13.29 15.18
C THR A 128 -0.69 -13.25 13.82
N ILE A 129 0.64 -13.30 13.80
CA ILE A 129 1.45 -13.34 12.58
C ILE A 129 2.77 -14.04 12.85
N LYS A 130 3.34 -14.69 11.84
CA LYS A 130 4.71 -15.22 11.93
C LYS A 130 5.69 -14.06 12.09
N GLU A 131 6.72 -14.24 12.96
CA GLU A 131 7.70 -13.18 13.22
C GLU A 131 8.37 -12.65 11.96
N ASP A 132 8.60 -13.52 10.95
CA ASP A 132 9.23 -13.16 9.67
C ASP A 132 8.42 -12.16 8.83
N PHE A 133 7.13 -11.98 9.12
CA PHE A 133 6.23 -11.07 8.41
C PHE A 133 5.73 -9.92 9.28
N ALA A 134 6.12 -9.87 10.55
CA ALA A 134 5.93 -8.72 11.41
C ALA A 134 7.08 -7.73 11.14
N LEU A 135 6.77 -6.65 10.43
CA LEU A 135 7.75 -5.64 10.02
C LEU A 135 8.14 -4.78 11.21
N SER A 136 9.43 -4.66 11.51
CA SER A 136 9.90 -3.82 12.62
C SER A 136 9.64 -2.34 12.34
N LEU A 137 9.06 -1.64 13.31
CA LEU A 137 8.87 -0.19 13.32
C LEU A 137 9.82 0.51 14.30
N GLN A 138 10.82 -0.20 14.80
CA GLN A 138 11.84 0.39 15.69
C GLN A 138 12.59 1.51 14.96
N GLY A 139 12.76 2.64 15.64
CA GLY A 139 13.42 3.81 15.09
C GLY A 139 12.52 4.74 14.28
N ILE A 140 11.28 4.38 14.01
CA ILE A 140 10.30 5.28 13.38
C ILE A 140 9.61 6.09 14.48
N ASN A 141 9.86 7.39 14.52
CA ASN A 141 9.27 8.29 15.52
C ASN A 141 8.00 8.96 14.97
N MET A 142 6.92 8.18 14.87
CA MET A 142 5.62 8.62 14.39
C MET A 142 4.51 8.01 15.25
N GLU A 143 3.34 8.65 15.29
CA GLU A 143 2.16 8.07 15.95
C GLU A 143 1.67 6.82 15.19
N PRO A 144 1.06 5.84 15.85
CA PRO A 144 0.57 4.62 15.20
C PRO A 144 -0.34 4.90 14.00
N GLU A 145 -1.17 5.94 14.08
CA GLU A 145 -2.08 6.35 13.01
C GLU A 145 -1.37 7.00 11.81
N ASP A 146 -0.15 7.51 11.99
CA ASP A 146 0.71 7.97 10.89
C ASP A 146 1.45 6.81 10.24
N MET A 147 1.80 5.79 11.02
CA MET A 147 2.51 4.62 10.53
C MET A 147 1.60 3.63 9.80
N ALA A 148 0.31 3.55 10.14
CA ALA A 148 -0.61 2.58 9.52
C ALA A 148 -0.64 2.66 7.98
N PRO A 149 -0.74 3.84 7.33
CA PRO A 149 -0.69 3.94 5.87
C PRO A 149 0.66 3.54 5.25
N LEU A 150 1.75 3.50 6.02
CA LEU A 150 3.03 2.99 5.50
C LEU A 150 2.90 1.53 5.08
N MET A 151 2.05 0.74 5.74
CA MET A 151 1.91 -0.71 5.55
C MET A 151 1.26 -1.10 4.22
N CYS A 152 0.52 -0.21 3.55
CA CYS A 152 -0.07 -0.49 2.25
C CYS A 152 0.33 0.56 1.20
N PRO A 153 -0.21 1.79 1.16
CA PRO A 153 0.17 2.74 0.13
C PRO A 153 1.66 3.10 0.17
N GLY A 154 2.29 3.11 1.36
CA GLY A 154 3.72 3.34 1.50
C GLY A 154 4.56 2.26 0.84
N ILE A 155 4.44 1.03 1.30
CA ILE A 155 5.19 -0.13 0.77
C ILE A 155 4.89 -0.34 -0.72
N ALA A 156 3.62 -0.32 -1.13
CA ALA A 156 3.25 -0.51 -2.53
C ALA A 156 3.83 0.59 -3.44
N GLY A 157 3.86 1.83 -2.96
CA GLY A 157 4.51 2.93 -3.66
C GLY A 157 6.00 2.70 -3.85
N TYR A 158 6.68 2.27 -2.81
CA TYR A 158 8.11 1.96 -2.87
C TYR A 158 8.41 0.78 -3.80
N CYS A 159 7.64 -0.30 -3.74
CA CYS A 159 7.75 -1.41 -4.69
C CYS A 159 7.56 -0.94 -6.14
N ALA A 160 6.58 -0.05 -6.40
CA ALA A 160 6.40 0.54 -7.73
C ALA A 160 7.62 1.39 -8.15
N LEU A 161 8.22 2.15 -7.25
CA LEU A 161 9.45 2.91 -7.52
C LEU A 161 10.62 1.99 -7.84
N LYS A 162 10.83 0.91 -7.08
CA LYS A 162 11.87 -0.11 -7.35
C LYS A 162 11.70 -0.75 -8.73
N LEU A 163 10.46 -1.04 -9.14
CA LEU A 163 10.16 -1.61 -10.46
C LEU A 163 10.56 -0.68 -11.62
N THR A 164 10.63 0.64 -11.41
CA THR A 164 11.11 1.58 -12.44
C THR A 164 12.58 1.37 -12.78
N GLY A 165 13.37 0.85 -11.85
CA GLY A 165 14.82 0.75 -11.95
C GLY A 165 15.54 2.09 -11.79
N ALA A 166 14.84 3.15 -11.35
CA ALA A 166 15.41 4.49 -11.23
C ALA A 166 16.56 4.55 -10.20
N VAL A 167 17.57 5.32 -10.53
CA VAL A 167 18.76 5.59 -9.69
C VAL A 167 18.85 7.09 -9.35
N PRO A 168 19.68 7.49 -8.36
CA PRO A 168 19.87 8.91 -8.02
C PRO A 168 20.17 9.77 -9.25
N GLY A 169 19.44 10.89 -9.39
CA GLY A 169 19.54 11.81 -10.53
C GLY A 169 18.51 11.58 -11.63
N ASP A 170 17.92 10.38 -11.73
CA ASP A 170 16.86 10.05 -12.70
C ASP A 170 15.61 10.89 -12.50
N LYS A 171 14.82 11.01 -13.57
CA LYS A 171 13.57 11.76 -13.65
C LYS A 171 12.41 10.78 -13.74
N VAL A 172 11.64 10.64 -12.68
CA VAL A 172 10.49 9.74 -12.61
C VAL A 172 9.18 10.54 -12.66
N GLY A 173 8.29 10.17 -13.57
CA GLY A 173 6.95 10.74 -13.68
C GLY A 173 5.94 10.01 -12.81
N LEU A 174 5.17 10.74 -12.01
CA LEU A 174 4.01 10.20 -11.30
C LEU A 174 2.73 10.72 -11.96
N PHE A 175 1.98 9.83 -12.59
CA PHE A 175 0.72 10.15 -13.24
C PHE A 175 -0.44 9.77 -12.33
N GLY A 176 -1.13 10.77 -11.78
CA GLY A 176 -1.98 10.67 -10.61
C GLY A 176 -1.18 10.93 -9.33
N PHE A 177 -1.83 11.60 -8.35
CA PHE A 177 -1.19 11.89 -7.07
C PHE A 177 -2.19 11.69 -5.93
N GLY A 178 -2.08 10.56 -5.26
CA GLY A 178 -2.80 10.16 -4.07
C GLY A 178 -1.82 9.64 -3.03
N PRO A 179 -2.27 8.95 -1.97
CA PRO A 179 -1.40 8.47 -0.90
C PRO A 179 -0.19 7.67 -1.40
N THR A 180 -0.39 6.70 -2.29
CA THR A 180 0.69 5.89 -2.84
C THR A 180 1.74 6.74 -3.54
N ALA A 181 1.32 7.67 -4.40
CA ALA A 181 2.24 8.58 -5.11
C ALA A 181 2.96 9.55 -4.16
N TYR A 182 2.32 9.96 -3.07
CA TYR A 182 2.94 10.77 -2.03
C TYR A 182 4.14 10.03 -1.40
N TYR A 183 3.96 8.77 -1.00
CA TYR A 183 5.05 7.98 -0.42
C TYR A 183 6.16 7.70 -1.44
N VAL A 184 5.83 7.52 -2.73
CA VAL A 184 6.84 7.46 -3.80
C VAL A 184 7.65 8.75 -3.85
N LEU A 185 7.00 9.92 -3.83
CA LEU A 185 7.68 11.22 -3.84
C LEU A 185 8.65 11.37 -2.67
N LYS A 186 8.20 11.02 -1.46
CA LYS A 186 9.02 11.12 -0.24
C LYS A 186 10.24 10.19 -0.30
N ALA A 187 10.04 8.92 -0.64
CA ALA A 187 11.12 7.95 -0.78
C ALA A 187 12.09 8.32 -1.91
N ALA A 188 11.56 8.77 -3.06
CA ALA A 188 12.37 9.19 -4.21
C ALA A 188 13.26 10.40 -3.87
N ASN A 189 12.72 11.39 -3.17
CA ASN A 189 13.50 12.55 -2.73
C ASN A 189 14.64 12.14 -1.80
N TYR A 190 14.39 11.23 -0.85
CA TYR A 190 15.43 10.67 0.02
C TYR A 190 16.52 9.97 -0.80
N LEU A 191 16.15 9.24 -1.85
CA LEU A 191 17.05 8.53 -2.76
C LEU A 191 17.71 9.43 -3.82
N GLY A 192 17.44 10.74 -3.84
CA GLY A 192 17.99 11.67 -4.83
C GLY A 192 17.41 11.53 -6.24
N ILE A 193 16.21 10.95 -6.37
CA ILE A 193 15.48 10.80 -7.62
C ILE A 193 14.55 12.01 -7.81
N LYS A 194 14.52 12.59 -9.02
CA LYS A 194 13.73 13.79 -9.34
C LYS A 194 12.32 13.42 -9.77
N ILE A 195 11.31 13.87 -9.04
CA ILE A 195 9.90 13.53 -9.29
C ILE A 195 9.17 14.62 -10.06
N TYR A 196 8.46 14.20 -11.12
CA TYR A 196 7.60 15.01 -11.96
C TYR A 196 6.16 14.54 -11.81
N VAL A 197 5.29 15.37 -11.23
CA VAL A 197 3.91 14.99 -10.90
C VAL A 197 2.93 15.55 -11.92
N SER A 198 2.11 14.67 -12.49
CA SER A 198 0.95 15.06 -13.31
C SER A 198 -0.35 14.72 -12.59
N THR A 199 -1.12 15.74 -12.22
CA THR A 199 -2.42 15.58 -11.56
C THR A 199 -3.38 16.71 -11.95
N ARG A 200 -4.70 16.43 -11.91
CA ARG A 200 -5.75 17.41 -12.19
C ARG A 200 -6.14 18.23 -10.97
N SER A 201 -6.01 17.64 -9.78
CA SER A 201 -6.44 18.25 -8.50
C SER A 201 -5.51 19.38 -8.10
N SER A 202 -6.05 20.57 -7.83
CA SER A 202 -5.30 21.71 -7.31
C SER A 202 -4.69 21.40 -5.94
N ILE A 203 -5.43 20.72 -5.07
CA ILE A 203 -4.96 20.30 -3.74
C ILE A 203 -3.73 19.37 -3.88
N ASN A 204 -3.82 18.38 -4.77
CA ASN A 204 -2.72 17.46 -5.01
C ASN A 204 -1.51 18.13 -5.69
N LYS A 205 -1.74 19.14 -6.54
CA LYS A 205 -0.66 19.94 -7.12
C LYS A 205 0.10 20.72 -6.03
N GLU A 206 -0.61 21.32 -5.09
CA GLU A 206 -0.02 22.04 -3.98
C GLU A 206 0.76 21.11 -3.06
N GLU A 207 0.17 19.97 -2.69
CA GLU A 207 0.81 18.95 -1.85
C GLU A 207 2.10 18.41 -2.49
N ALA A 208 2.08 18.12 -3.79
CA ALA A 208 3.26 17.66 -4.49
C ALA A 208 4.39 18.70 -4.51
N ARG A 209 4.06 19.99 -4.73
CA ARG A 209 5.05 21.10 -4.68
C ARG A 209 5.66 21.25 -3.30
N LYS A 210 4.82 21.26 -2.26
CA LYS A 210 5.24 21.38 -0.86
C LYS A 210 6.20 20.27 -0.46
N ASN A 211 6.02 19.07 -1.02
CA ASN A 211 6.85 17.90 -0.72
C ASN A 211 8.01 17.70 -1.70
N GLY A 212 8.40 18.71 -2.49
CA GLY A 212 9.66 18.72 -3.23
C GLY A 212 9.61 18.07 -4.62
N ALA A 213 8.43 17.98 -5.26
CA ALA A 213 8.37 17.58 -6.66
C ALA A 213 9.09 18.60 -7.56
N ALA A 214 9.95 18.12 -8.47
CA ALA A 214 10.74 18.97 -9.38
C ALA A 214 9.87 19.68 -10.41
N TRP A 215 8.73 19.10 -10.77
CA TRP A 215 7.70 19.72 -11.60
C TRP A 215 6.32 19.20 -11.20
N VAL A 216 5.32 20.09 -11.28
CA VAL A 216 3.93 19.74 -10.98
C VAL A 216 3.00 20.45 -11.95
N GLY A 217 2.22 19.69 -12.70
CA GLY A 217 1.26 20.22 -13.67
C GLY A 217 0.17 19.22 -14.07
N ASN A 218 -0.51 19.50 -15.17
CA ASN A 218 -1.42 18.57 -15.85
C ASN A 218 -0.93 18.38 -17.29
N VAL A 219 -0.39 17.22 -17.62
CA VAL A 219 0.19 16.95 -18.96
C VAL A 219 -0.81 17.01 -20.12
N LYS A 220 -2.12 17.15 -19.83
CA LYS A 220 -3.13 17.46 -20.87
C LYS A 220 -3.17 18.94 -21.23
N GLU A 221 -2.70 19.81 -20.35
CA GLU A 221 -2.78 21.27 -20.44
C GLU A 221 -1.39 21.90 -20.51
N GLU A 222 -0.40 21.25 -19.89
CA GLU A 222 0.94 21.77 -19.71
C GLU A 222 1.99 20.81 -20.27
N LYS A 223 2.99 21.34 -20.96
CA LYS A 223 4.09 20.53 -21.50
C LYS A 223 5.08 20.16 -20.39
N LEU A 224 5.45 18.89 -20.32
CA LEU A 224 6.57 18.46 -19.49
C LEU A 224 7.87 19.12 -19.97
N PRO A 225 8.70 19.67 -19.07
CA PRO A 225 9.93 20.37 -19.46
C PRO A 225 11.02 19.43 -20.00
N THR A 226 10.88 18.12 -19.82
CA THR A 226 11.86 17.10 -20.20
C THR A 226 11.18 15.76 -20.46
N ARG A 227 11.86 14.85 -21.17
CA ARG A 227 11.48 13.43 -21.19
C ARG A 227 11.90 12.76 -19.87
N LEU A 228 11.12 11.76 -19.46
CA LEU A 228 11.30 11.03 -18.21
C LEU A 228 12.15 9.77 -18.44
N ASP A 229 12.96 9.40 -17.46
CA ASP A 229 13.71 8.14 -17.49
C ASP A 229 12.77 6.96 -17.21
N SER A 230 11.76 7.15 -16.35
CA SER A 230 10.68 6.19 -16.11
C SER A 230 9.42 6.89 -15.63
N ALA A 231 8.31 6.14 -15.51
CA ALA A 231 7.04 6.68 -15.03
C ALA A 231 6.27 5.63 -14.23
N ILE A 232 5.38 6.11 -13.33
CA ILE A 232 4.40 5.28 -12.60
C ILE A 232 3.00 5.85 -12.88
N LEU A 233 2.08 4.98 -13.30
CA LEU A 233 0.68 5.31 -13.55
C LEU A 233 -0.19 4.75 -12.42
N PHE A 234 -0.90 5.63 -11.71
CA PHE A 234 -1.77 5.26 -10.58
C PHE A 234 -3.26 5.15 -10.95
N PRO A 235 -3.83 5.96 -11.87
CA PRO A 235 -5.22 5.76 -12.29
C PRO A 235 -5.44 4.46 -13.05
N PRO A 236 -6.54 3.72 -12.81
CA PRO A 236 -6.87 2.47 -13.51
C PRO A 236 -7.46 2.73 -14.91
N ALA A 237 -6.79 3.54 -15.71
CA ALA A 237 -7.26 4.04 -17.01
C ALA A 237 -6.28 3.67 -18.12
N GLY A 238 -6.56 2.58 -18.85
CA GLY A 238 -5.71 2.08 -19.94
C GLY A 238 -5.44 3.10 -21.04
N ALA A 239 -6.40 3.98 -21.32
CA ALA A 239 -6.24 5.08 -22.28
C ALA A 239 -5.12 6.09 -21.93
N LEU A 240 -4.59 6.05 -20.70
CA LEU A 240 -3.45 6.89 -20.29
C LEU A 240 -2.10 6.23 -20.56
N VAL A 241 -2.06 4.92 -20.83
CA VAL A 241 -0.81 4.16 -20.94
C VAL A 241 0.04 4.69 -22.10
N GLU A 242 -0.50 4.73 -23.33
CA GLU A 242 0.22 5.21 -24.49
C GLU A 242 0.65 6.68 -24.37
N PRO A 243 -0.21 7.64 -23.96
CA PRO A 243 0.20 9.02 -23.71
C PRO A 243 1.32 9.17 -22.66
N VAL A 244 1.38 8.29 -21.67
CA VAL A 244 2.47 8.30 -20.67
C VAL A 244 3.76 7.72 -21.27
N LEU A 245 3.67 6.62 -22.00
CA LEU A 245 4.82 6.03 -22.70
C LEU A 245 5.51 7.02 -23.66
N ASP A 246 4.74 7.83 -24.39
CA ASP A 246 5.29 8.88 -25.25
C ASP A 246 6.20 9.87 -24.49
N ARG A 247 6.00 10.04 -23.20
CA ARG A 247 6.80 10.94 -22.36
C ARG A 247 8.05 10.28 -21.74
N VAL A 248 8.12 8.96 -21.80
CA VAL A 248 9.27 8.18 -21.33
C VAL A 248 10.31 8.07 -22.45
N LYS A 249 11.58 8.12 -22.10
CA LYS A 249 12.70 7.91 -23.05
C LYS A 249 12.70 6.48 -23.59
N ILE A 250 13.33 6.26 -24.72
CA ILE A 250 13.72 4.91 -25.15
C ILE A 250 14.65 4.31 -24.09
N GLY A 251 14.47 3.04 -23.77
CA GLY A 251 15.13 2.35 -22.66
C GLY A 251 14.48 2.55 -21.30
N GLY A 252 13.43 3.39 -21.22
CA GLY A 252 12.74 3.67 -19.94
C GLY A 252 11.58 2.73 -19.68
N THR A 253 11.11 2.73 -18.43
CA THR A 253 10.05 1.84 -17.91
C THR A 253 8.83 2.64 -17.49
N LEU A 254 7.64 2.16 -17.90
CA LEU A 254 6.35 2.56 -17.33
C LEU A 254 5.86 1.47 -16.36
N VAL A 255 5.64 1.82 -15.11
CA VAL A 255 5.03 0.94 -14.11
C VAL A 255 3.54 1.25 -13.98
N LEU A 256 2.70 0.21 -14.12
CA LEU A 256 1.27 0.27 -13.85
C LEU A 256 1.04 -0.19 -12.41
N ALA A 257 0.62 0.74 -11.55
CA ALA A 257 0.42 0.47 -10.13
C ALA A 257 -0.98 -0.08 -9.75
N PRO A 258 -2.06 0.15 -10.53
CA PRO A 258 -3.40 -0.33 -10.15
C PRO A 258 -3.54 -1.85 -10.20
N VAL A 259 -4.37 -2.40 -9.29
CA VAL A 259 -4.75 -3.83 -9.27
C VAL A 259 -5.64 -4.21 -10.46
N SER A 260 -6.45 -3.27 -10.94
CA SER A 260 -7.29 -3.44 -12.13
C SER A 260 -7.06 -2.30 -13.10
N MET A 261 -7.29 -2.54 -14.40
CA MET A 261 -7.07 -1.56 -15.46
C MET A 261 -8.14 -1.73 -16.54
N SER A 262 -8.64 -0.62 -17.09
CA SER A 262 -9.44 -0.68 -18.31
C SER A 262 -8.58 -1.09 -19.50
N LEU A 263 -9.21 -1.38 -20.64
CA LEU A 263 -8.52 -1.79 -21.86
C LEU A 263 -7.30 -0.90 -22.15
N ILE A 264 -6.15 -1.54 -22.34
CA ILE A 264 -4.90 -0.88 -22.78
C ILE A 264 -4.80 -1.05 -24.29
N GLU A 265 -4.67 0.06 -25.00
CA GLU A 265 -4.48 0.08 -26.45
C GLU A 265 -3.24 0.91 -26.78
N ILE A 266 -2.34 0.37 -27.57
CA ILE A 266 -1.17 1.04 -28.13
C ILE A 266 -1.39 1.21 -29.63
N LYS A 267 -1.70 2.42 -30.07
CA LYS A 267 -2.01 2.73 -31.47
C LYS A 267 -0.77 2.97 -32.32
N ASN A 268 0.23 3.60 -31.71
CA ASN A 268 1.49 3.91 -32.38
C ASN A 268 2.65 3.16 -31.70
N TYR A 269 2.85 1.91 -32.12
CA TYR A 269 3.90 1.05 -31.59
C TYR A 269 5.29 1.65 -31.76
N SER A 270 5.60 2.15 -32.96
CA SER A 270 6.94 2.61 -33.33
C SER A 270 7.40 3.81 -32.53
N ASP A 271 6.52 4.79 -32.31
CA ASP A 271 6.89 6.04 -31.64
C ASP A 271 6.73 5.96 -30.12
N ASN A 272 5.69 5.22 -29.67
CA ASN A 272 5.28 5.29 -28.27
C ASN A 272 5.67 4.08 -27.45
N PHE A 273 5.91 2.91 -28.05
CA PHE A 273 6.22 1.70 -27.30
C PHE A 273 7.59 1.09 -27.60
N TRP A 274 8.00 1.12 -28.87
CA TRP A 274 9.25 0.49 -29.28
C TRP A 274 10.44 0.98 -28.44
N GLY A 275 11.17 0.03 -27.83
CA GLY A 275 12.32 0.29 -26.98
C GLY A 275 11.94 0.77 -25.56
N ARG A 276 10.70 0.58 -25.10
CA ARG A 276 10.26 0.89 -23.73
C ARG A 276 9.64 -0.33 -23.06
N ASP A 277 9.74 -0.41 -21.75
CA ASP A 277 9.15 -1.47 -20.96
C ASP A 277 7.85 -1.02 -20.31
N ILE A 278 6.87 -1.95 -20.22
CA ILE A 278 5.72 -1.83 -19.33
C ILE A 278 5.84 -2.93 -18.28
N LYS A 279 5.78 -2.55 -17.01
CA LYS A 279 5.75 -3.47 -15.86
C LYS A 279 4.49 -3.23 -15.04
N THR A 280 4.00 -4.27 -14.38
CA THR A 280 2.85 -4.17 -13.47
C THR A 280 3.31 -4.43 -12.05
N LEU A 281 2.79 -3.64 -11.11
CA LEU A 281 2.96 -3.93 -9.68
C LEU A 281 2.09 -5.14 -9.34
N TYR A 282 2.70 -6.19 -8.81
CA TYR A 282 2.01 -7.40 -8.34
C TYR A 282 2.41 -7.70 -6.91
N ASN A 283 1.46 -7.52 -5.99
CA ASN A 283 1.67 -7.66 -4.55
C ASN A 283 2.82 -6.75 -4.03
N ILE A 284 3.26 -7.02 -2.83
CA ILE A 284 4.39 -6.34 -2.18
C ILE A 284 5.48 -7.35 -1.87
N ASN A 285 6.74 -6.92 -1.93
CA ASN A 285 7.90 -7.71 -1.60
C ASN A 285 8.37 -7.39 -0.17
N LYS A 286 8.73 -8.41 0.61
CA LYS A 286 9.15 -8.24 2.00
C LYS A 286 10.42 -7.40 2.14
N ALA A 287 11.44 -7.71 1.34
CA ALA A 287 12.72 -6.99 1.41
C ALA A 287 12.56 -5.51 1.06
N GLU A 288 11.72 -5.20 0.05
CA GLU A 288 11.41 -3.82 -0.33
C GLU A 288 10.58 -3.11 0.75
N ALA A 289 9.70 -3.83 1.45
CA ALA A 289 8.98 -3.29 2.60
C ALA A 289 9.94 -2.89 3.74
N GLU A 290 10.89 -3.75 4.06
CA GLU A 290 11.92 -3.47 5.08
C GLU A 290 12.84 -2.30 4.67
N GLU A 291 13.23 -2.21 3.38
CA GLU A 291 13.97 -1.05 2.85
C GLU A 291 13.18 0.25 3.00
N PHE A 292 11.89 0.23 2.64
CA PHE A 292 11.02 1.40 2.75
C PHE A 292 10.89 1.88 4.20
N LEU A 293 10.70 0.96 5.14
CA LEU A 293 10.56 1.31 6.55
C LEU A 293 11.85 1.88 7.16
N LYS A 294 13.04 1.48 6.70
CA LYS A 294 14.29 2.12 7.06
C LYS A 294 14.31 3.58 6.59
N ILE A 295 13.90 3.85 5.34
CA ILE A 295 13.77 5.21 4.83
C ILE A 295 12.76 6.01 5.66
N ALA A 296 11.63 5.38 6.05
CA ALA A 296 10.62 6.02 6.89
C ALA A 296 11.12 6.38 8.30
N GLY A 297 12.13 5.68 8.81
CA GLY A 297 12.82 6.03 10.05
C GLY A 297 13.77 7.22 9.92
N GLU A 298 14.22 7.54 8.70
CA GLU A 298 15.20 8.59 8.42
C GLU A 298 14.61 9.86 7.80
N THR A 299 13.35 9.81 7.37
CA THR A 299 12.66 10.98 6.77
C THR A 299 11.21 11.05 7.21
N ASP A 300 10.69 12.26 7.33
CA ASP A 300 9.28 12.49 7.66
C ASP A 300 8.37 11.95 6.55
N MET A 301 7.60 10.92 6.87
CA MET A 301 6.58 10.30 6.02
C MET A 301 5.16 10.67 6.42
N SER A 302 4.97 11.58 7.37
CA SER A 302 3.64 11.95 7.86
C SER A 302 2.79 12.53 6.73
N MET A 303 1.54 12.11 6.67
CA MET A 303 0.54 12.57 5.72
C MET A 303 -0.78 12.85 6.45
N ALA A 304 -1.53 13.84 6.00
CA ALA A 304 -2.84 14.15 6.58
C ALA A 304 -3.74 12.91 6.60
N ARG A 305 -4.43 12.71 7.71
CA ARG A 305 -5.29 11.55 7.97
C ARG A 305 -6.55 11.91 8.72
N ARG A 306 -7.60 11.16 8.49
CA ARG A 306 -8.82 11.17 9.31
C ARG A 306 -8.81 9.98 10.25
N ILE A 307 -8.82 10.23 11.55
CA ILE A 307 -8.87 9.18 12.58
C ILE A 307 -10.32 8.96 12.98
N PHE A 308 -10.72 7.70 13.04
CA PHE A 308 -12.01 7.26 13.52
C PHE A 308 -11.84 6.32 14.73
N PRO A 309 -12.74 6.39 15.73
CA PRO A 309 -12.79 5.40 16.80
C PRO A 309 -13.09 3.99 16.24
N PHE A 310 -12.59 2.95 16.89
CA PHE A 310 -12.79 1.55 16.49
C PHE A 310 -14.26 1.20 16.22
N LYS A 311 -15.16 1.66 17.08
CA LYS A 311 -16.62 1.42 16.94
C LYS A 311 -17.24 2.00 15.69
N ASP A 312 -16.59 2.97 15.03
CA ASP A 312 -17.12 3.71 13.90
C ASP A 312 -16.58 3.19 12.53
N LEU A 313 -15.89 2.03 12.52
CA LEU A 313 -15.29 1.46 11.29
C LEU A 313 -16.28 1.36 10.12
N GLN A 314 -17.48 0.81 10.37
CA GLN A 314 -18.48 0.64 9.31
C GLN A 314 -18.86 1.97 8.66
N GLU A 315 -19.05 3.02 9.47
CA GLU A 315 -19.35 4.37 8.97
C GLU A 315 -18.15 4.99 8.25
N ALA A 316 -16.93 4.77 8.75
CA ALA A 316 -15.71 5.25 8.11
C ALA A 316 -15.53 4.64 6.71
N MET A 317 -15.80 3.34 6.52
CA MET A 317 -15.76 2.67 5.22
C MET A 317 -16.81 3.23 4.24
N ILE A 318 -18.03 3.51 4.73
CA ILE A 318 -19.09 4.15 3.94
C ILE A 318 -18.64 5.56 3.49
N GLN A 319 -18.07 6.36 4.40
CA GLN A 319 -17.58 7.69 4.08
C GLN A 319 -16.43 7.66 3.07
N LEU A 320 -15.50 6.69 3.21
CA LEU A 320 -14.41 6.49 2.27
C LEU A 320 -14.92 6.16 0.87
N LYS A 321 -15.87 5.22 0.75
CA LYS A 321 -16.50 4.86 -0.53
C LYS A 321 -17.16 6.06 -1.21
N LYS A 322 -17.88 6.87 -0.42
CA LYS A 322 -18.61 8.05 -0.91
C LYS A 322 -17.74 9.27 -1.17
N GLY A 323 -16.41 9.17 -0.94
CA GLY A 323 -15.49 10.29 -1.10
C GLY A 323 -15.76 11.45 -0.15
N LYS A 324 -16.35 11.19 1.03
CA LYS A 324 -16.65 12.20 2.05
C LYS A 324 -15.48 12.52 2.97
N ILE A 325 -14.43 11.70 2.93
CA ILE A 325 -13.19 11.91 3.68
C ILE A 325 -12.31 12.81 2.81
N LYS A 326 -11.97 14.00 3.33
CA LYS A 326 -11.13 14.98 2.62
C LYS A 326 -9.65 14.66 2.74
N GLU A 327 -9.27 14.08 3.86
CA GLU A 327 -7.92 13.64 4.15
C GLU A 327 -7.56 12.44 3.26
N PRO A 328 -6.31 12.35 2.80
CA PRO A 328 -5.90 11.27 1.89
C PRO A 328 -5.93 9.88 2.52
N ASN A 329 -5.76 9.78 3.83
CA ASN A 329 -5.79 8.53 4.58
C ASN A 329 -6.93 8.52 5.60
N ALA A 330 -7.54 7.36 5.78
CA ALA A 330 -8.50 7.06 6.83
C ALA A 330 -7.94 5.96 7.74
N VAL A 331 -7.97 6.15 9.03
CA VAL A 331 -7.35 5.24 10.00
C VAL A 331 -8.30 5.00 11.17
N ILE A 332 -8.39 3.76 11.61
CA ILE A 332 -9.09 3.37 12.84
C ILE A 332 -8.09 3.31 13.99
N ARG A 333 -8.39 4.00 15.07
CA ARG A 333 -7.70 3.86 16.35
C ARG A 333 -8.39 2.77 17.16
N ILE A 334 -7.65 1.77 17.62
CA ILE A 334 -8.13 0.57 18.33
C ILE A 334 -7.74 0.59 19.79
#